data_8ae8b3ab3113c09ecfe0206424bd1447
#
_entry.id   8ae8b3ab3113c09ecfe0206424bd1447
#
_cell.length_a   1.000
_cell.length_b   1.000
_cell.length_c   1.000
_cell.angle_alpha   90.00
_cell.angle_beta   90.00
_cell.angle_gamma   90.00
#
_symmetry.space_group_name_H-M   'P 1'
#
loop_
_entity.id
_entity.type
_entity.pdbx_description
1 polymer ?
#
loop_
_entity_poly.entity_id
_entity_poly.type
_entity_poly.pdbx_seq_one_letter_code
_entity_poly.pdbx_strand_id
1 'polypeptide(L)'
;MPRLLLASIHDVGPRFAPQVDALAEHLDRLLGAVRFAMLVVPDHWDAAPLAADAAYSRRLRGWADAGVEMFVHGWNHRDPAPAGFAATHLTAGEGEFAALAEAEALARMRRARAVVEDAIGRPAAGFIAPAWLYSGGAHAALATAGFALAEDHFRVWRPADGAVLARGPVITWASRSPWRRRSSLAVAALARTVLNGQRTVRVAVHPGDTSEPVLLASIDATILALAKGRHVGRYADLEAAMPRSQ
;
A
#
# COMPACT_ATOMS: atom_id res chain seq x y z
N MET A 1 -20.63 -13.96 -1.37
CA MET A 1 -19.77 -12.76 -1.35
C MET A 1 -18.87 -12.78 -2.58
N PRO A 2 -18.72 -11.67 -3.34
CA PRO A 2 -17.88 -11.62 -4.53
C PRO A 2 -16.42 -11.90 -4.21
N ARG A 3 -15.69 -12.41 -5.18
CA ARG A 3 -14.22 -12.51 -5.12
C ARG A 3 -13.64 -11.18 -5.55
N LEU A 4 -12.62 -10.69 -4.85
CA LEU A 4 -12.05 -9.36 -5.05
C LEU A 4 -10.60 -9.43 -5.53
N LEU A 5 -10.25 -8.49 -6.42
CA LEU A 5 -8.89 -8.08 -6.72
C LEU A 5 -8.72 -6.65 -6.22
N LEU A 6 -7.76 -6.44 -5.32
CA LEU A 6 -7.38 -5.12 -4.81
C LEU A 6 -6.00 -4.78 -5.36
N ALA A 7 -5.87 -3.58 -5.92
CA ALA A 7 -4.60 -3.06 -6.42
C ALA A 7 -4.19 -1.80 -5.65
N SER A 8 -2.89 -1.60 -5.43
CA SER A 8 -2.37 -0.41 -4.77
C SER A 8 -1.06 0.07 -5.37
N ILE A 9 -0.87 1.39 -5.38
CA ILE A 9 0.40 2.06 -5.71
C ILE A 9 1.02 2.51 -4.39
N HIS A 10 2.21 2.04 -4.09
CA HIS A 10 2.97 2.38 -2.91
C HIS A 10 3.89 3.59 -3.16
N ASP A 11 4.49 4.12 -2.10
CA ASP A 11 5.48 5.19 -2.12
C ASP A 11 5.01 6.46 -2.85
N VAL A 12 3.71 6.75 -2.75
CA VAL A 12 3.09 7.89 -3.43
C VAL A 12 3.50 9.18 -2.74
N GLY A 13 4.14 10.07 -3.49
CA GLY A 13 4.60 11.36 -2.98
C GLY A 13 5.33 12.18 -4.05
N PRO A 14 5.68 13.44 -3.76
CA PRO A 14 6.33 14.32 -4.74
C PRO A 14 7.64 13.75 -5.31
N ARG A 15 8.37 12.96 -4.51
CA ARG A 15 9.63 12.33 -4.91
C ARG A 15 9.51 11.48 -6.18
N PHE A 16 8.40 10.80 -6.35
CA PHE A 16 8.17 9.85 -7.44
C PHE A 16 7.00 10.27 -8.34
N ALA A 17 6.69 11.56 -8.38
CA ALA A 17 5.52 12.06 -9.10
C ALA A 17 5.38 11.52 -10.54
N PRO A 18 6.40 11.53 -11.42
CA PRO A 18 6.27 11.01 -12.78
C PRO A 18 5.98 9.50 -12.83
N GLN A 19 6.62 8.72 -11.94
CA GLN A 19 6.42 7.27 -11.89
C GLN A 19 5.03 6.92 -11.35
N VAL A 20 4.56 7.66 -10.34
CA VAL A 20 3.20 7.50 -9.79
C VAL A 20 2.15 7.79 -10.86
N ASP A 21 2.34 8.85 -11.65
CA ASP A 21 1.45 9.15 -12.79
C ASP A 21 1.40 8.01 -13.79
N ALA A 22 2.57 7.53 -14.21
CA ALA A 22 2.66 6.44 -15.17
C ALA A 22 1.97 5.17 -14.65
N LEU A 23 2.13 4.85 -13.34
CA LEU A 23 1.44 3.71 -12.74
C LEU A 23 -0.06 3.92 -12.62
N ALA A 24 -0.51 5.13 -12.27
CA ALA A 24 -1.93 5.45 -12.16
C ALA A 24 -2.64 5.30 -13.52
N GLU A 25 -2.05 5.86 -14.58
CA GLU A 25 -2.55 5.70 -15.94
C GLU A 25 -2.51 4.23 -16.41
N HIS A 26 -1.44 3.51 -16.06
CA HIS A 26 -1.27 2.12 -16.42
C HIS A 26 -2.33 1.23 -15.76
N LEU A 27 -2.54 1.38 -14.44
CA LEU A 27 -3.55 0.62 -13.72
C LEU A 27 -4.97 1.00 -14.15
N ASP A 28 -5.26 2.27 -14.42
CA ASP A 28 -6.57 2.69 -14.90
C ASP A 28 -6.92 1.99 -16.23
N ARG A 29 -5.99 1.98 -17.19
CA ARG A 29 -6.17 1.25 -18.45
C ARG A 29 -6.33 -0.25 -18.25
N LEU A 30 -5.53 -0.85 -17.36
CA LEU A 30 -5.51 -2.30 -17.15
C LEU A 30 -6.74 -2.81 -16.40
N LEU A 31 -7.22 -2.04 -15.42
CA LEU A 31 -8.38 -2.40 -14.60
C LEU A 31 -9.71 -1.93 -15.19
N GLY A 32 -9.67 -1.04 -16.18
CA GLY A 32 -10.85 -0.46 -16.82
C GLY A 32 -11.66 0.49 -15.93
N ALA A 33 -11.08 0.91 -14.81
CA ALA A 33 -11.67 1.88 -13.88
C ALA A 33 -10.62 2.36 -12.88
N VAL A 34 -10.78 3.57 -12.35
CA VAL A 34 -9.97 4.15 -11.26
C VAL A 34 -10.31 3.45 -9.94
N ARG A 35 -9.99 2.15 -9.86
CA ARG A 35 -10.26 1.29 -8.70
C ARG A 35 -8.97 0.70 -8.16
N PHE A 36 -8.15 1.55 -7.63
CA PHE A 36 -6.93 1.18 -6.92
C PHE A 36 -6.75 2.10 -5.72
N ALA A 37 -5.87 1.74 -4.80
CA ALA A 37 -5.48 2.57 -3.68
C ALA A 37 -4.12 3.23 -3.93
N MET A 38 -3.89 4.38 -3.31
CA MET A 38 -2.60 5.06 -3.25
C MET A 38 -2.13 5.15 -1.80
N LEU A 39 -0.89 4.74 -1.56
CA LEU A 39 -0.26 4.75 -0.26
C LEU A 39 0.69 5.95 -0.18
N VAL A 40 0.25 6.99 0.51
CA VAL A 40 0.88 8.31 0.50
C VAL A 40 1.91 8.43 1.62
N VAL A 41 3.14 8.78 1.25
CA VAL A 41 4.25 9.09 2.16
C VAL A 41 4.36 10.62 2.32
N PRO A 42 4.16 11.18 3.54
CA PRO A 42 4.18 12.62 3.76
C PRO A 42 5.50 13.31 3.46
N ASP A 43 6.63 12.65 3.72
CA ASP A 43 7.95 13.25 3.49
C ASP A 43 9.00 12.18 3.18
N HIS A 44 8.98 11.63 1.99
CA HIS A 44 9.80 10.49 1.61
C HIS A 44 11.29 10.77 1.80
N TRP A 45 11.91 10.08 2.78
CA TRP A 45 13.31 10.19 3.20
C TRP A 45 13.72 11.58 3.70
N ASP A 46 12.77 12.34 4.28
CA ASP A 46 12.96 13.73 4.74
C ASP A 46 13.49 14.66 3.63
N ALA A 47 13.12 14.39 2.38
CA ALA A 47 13.66 15.09 1.22
C ALA A 47 12.59 15.56 0.22
N ALA A 48 11.34 15.22 0.45
CA ALA A 48 10.25 15.56 -0.47
C ALA A 48 8.93 15.78 0.29
N PRO A 49 8.85 16.84 1.12
CA PRO A 49 7.69 17.08 1.98
C PRO A 49 6.45 17.43 1.16
N LEU A 50 5.41 16.60 1.28
CA LEU A 50 4.12 16.83 0.63
C LEU A 50 3.49 18.17 1.02
N ALA A 51 3.62 18.56 2.27
CA ALA A 51 3.09 19.84 2.77
C ALA A 51 3.70 21.07 2.08
N ALA A 52 4.88 20.95 1.47
CA ALA A 52 5.52 22.02 0.72
C ALA A 52 5.16 22.00 -0.78
N ASP A 53 4.46 20.98 -1.27
CA ASP A 53 4.09 20.83 -2.68
C ASP A 53 2.57 20.94 -2.88
N ALA A 54 2.09 22.17 -2.98
CA ALA A 54 0.68 22.45 -3.21
C ALA A 54 0.18 21.93 -4.58
N ALA A 55 1.07 21.80 -5.58
CA ALA A 55 0.69 21.25 -6.87
C ALA A 55 0.44 19.75 -6.78
N TYR A 56 1.31 19.03 -6.10
CA TYR A 56 1.13 17.60 -5.88
C TYR A 56 -0.06 17.29 -4.96
N SER A 57 -0.29 18.11 -3.91
CA SER A 57 -1.48 18.00 -3.05
C SER A 57 -2.78 18.14 -3.86
N ARG A 58 -2.84 19.10 -4.78
CA ARG A 58 -4.00 19.22 -5.69
C ARG A 58 -4.19 17.98 -6.58
N ARG A 59 -3.09 17.34 -7.02
CA ARG A 59 -3.18 16.08 -7.79
C ARG A 59 -3.74 14.94 -6.95
N LEU A 60 -3.23 14.75 -5.72
CA LEU A 60 -3.75 13.76 -4.79
C LEU A 60 -5.26 13.94 -4.55
N ARG A 61 -5.67 15.20 -4.35
CA ARG A 61 -7.09 15.54 -4.19
C ARG A 61 -7.89 15.17 -5.44
N GLY A 62 -7.39 15.46 -6.64
CA GLY A 62 -8.03 15.06 -7.89
C GLY A 62 -8.23 13.54 -8.02
N TRP A 63 -7.23 12.73 -7.66
CA TRP A 63 -7.38 11.27 -7.62
C TRP A 63 -8.37 10.82 -6.55
N ALA A 64 -8.33 11.42 -5.37
CA ALA A 64 -9.29 11.12 -4.31
C ALA A 64 -10.73 11.48 -4.72
N ASP A 65 -10.94 12.59 -5.44
CA ASP A 65 -12.23 13.00 -6.00
C ASP A 65 -12.71 12.05 -7.10
N ALA A 66 -11.79 11.47 -7.88
CA ALA A 66 -12.07 10.42 -8.86
C ALA A 66 -12.37 9.05 -8.22
N GLY A 67 -12.21 8.90 -6.89
CA GLY A 67 -12.55 7.70 -6.14
C GLY A 67 -11.39 6.77 -5.81
N VAL A 68 -10.14 7.20 -6.00
CA VAL A 68 -8.96 6.49 -5.50
C VAL A 68 -8.94 6.53 -3.98
N GLU A 69 -8.79 5.37 -3.34
CA GLU A 69 -8.65 5.30 -1.88
C GLU A 69 -7.24 5.71 -1.46
N MET A 70 -7.13 6.64 -0.52
CA MET A 70 -5.86 7.15 -0.03
C MET A 70 -5.54 6.58 1.33
N PHE A 71 -4.41 5.89 1.45
CA PHE A 71 -3.85 5.37 2.70
C PHE A 71 -2.65 6.19 3.14
N VAL A 72 -2.44 6.30 4.43
CA VAL A 72 -1.20 6.81 5.01
C VAL A 72 -0.15 5.71 4.98
N HIS A 73 1.07 6.01 4.50
CA HIS A 73 2.17 5.06 4.32
C HIS A 73 3.42 5.46 5.12
N GLY A 74 3.32 5.36 6.45
CA GLY A 74 4.37 5.86 7.33
C GLY A 74 4.46 7.38 7.39
N TRP A 75 5.57 7.89 7.91
CA TRP A 75 5.92 9.32 7.90
C TRP A 75 6.93 9.64 6.80
N ASN A 76 8.10 8.99 6.84
CA ASN A 76 9.21 9.29 5.93
C ASN A 76 9.83 8.06 5.24
N HIS A 77 9.27 6.87 5.47
CA HIS A 77 9.72 5.62 4.86
C HIS A 77 11.16 5.24 5.24
N ARG A 78 11.67 5.70 6.41
CA ARG A 78 13.02 5.40 6.90
C ARG A 78 12.96 4.67 8.22
N ASP A 79 13.69 3.56 8.31
CA ASP A 79 13.98 2.93 9.58
C ASP A 79 14.95 3.82 10.37
N PRO A 80 14.59 4.31 11.57
CA PRO A 80 15.45 5.20 12.35
C PRO A 80 16.69 4.49 12.90
N ALA A 81 16.66 3.15 13.01
CA ALA A 81 17.74 2.34 13.56
C ALA A 81 17.80 0.97 12.90
N PRO A 82 18.14 0.88 11.60
CA PRO A 82 18.18 -0.38 10.91
C PRO A 82 19.21 -1.31 11.57
N ALA A 83 18.73 -2.36 12.23
CA ALA A 83 19.57 -3.30 12.94
C ALA A 83 19.52 -4.69 12.28
N GLY A 84 20.72 -5.24 12.00
CA GLY A 84 20.90 -6.59 11.50
C GLY A 84 20.69 -6.75 9.98
N PHE A 85 21.01 -7.95 9.50
CA PHE A 85 21.01 -8.31 8.09
C PHE A 85 19.63 -8.11 7.42
N ALA A 86 18.57 -8.43 8.12
CA ALA A 86 17.20 -8.32 7.58
C ALA A 86 16.81 -6.85 7.33
N ALA A 87 17.08 -5.95 8.26
CA ALA A 87 16.78 -4.53 8.11
C ALA A 87 17.58 -3.89 6.95
N THR A 88 18.84 -4.30 6.78
CA THR A 88 19.70 -3.73 5.73
C THR A 88 19.45 -4.35 4.36
N HIS A 89 19.24 -5.67 4.31
CA HIS A 89 19.21 -6.40 3.04
C HIS A 89 17.82 -6.85 2.57
N LEU A 90 16.87 -7.03 3.47
CA LEU A 90 15.50 -7.39 3.08
C LEU A 90 14.60 -6.18 2.92
N THR A 91 14.63 -5.22 3.85
CA THR A 91 13.78 -4.03 3.80
C THR A 91 14.49 -2.79 3.26
N ALA A 92 15.81 -2.87 3.04
CA ALA A 92 16.64 -1.75 2.56
C ALA A 92 16.53 -0.48 3.44
N GLY A 93 16.30 -0.64 4.75
CA GLY A 93 16.13 0.45 5.70
C GLY A 93 14.76 1.13 5.65
N GLU A 94 13.75 0.47 5.08
CA GLU A 94 12.40 1.03 4.95
C GLU A 94 11.41 0.53 6.01
N GLY A 95 11.89 -0.21 7.01
CA GLY A 95 11.06 -0.72 8.12
C GLY A 95 10.74 0.33 9.18
N GLU A 96 10.23 1.51 8.79
CA GLU A 96 10.02 2.66 9.69
C GLU A 96 9.27 2.29 10.99
N PHE A 97 8.28 1.40 10.91
CA PHE A 97 7.45 0.99 12.05
C PHE A 97 7.83 -0.36 12.67
N ALA A 98 8.93 -0.97 12.23
CA ALA A 98 9.33 -2.31 12.66
C ALA A 98 9.77 -2.40 14.12
N ALA A 99 10.27 -1.30 14.71
CA ALA A 99 10.82 -1.27 16.04
C ALA A 99 10.29 -0.15 16.96
N LEU A 100 9.31 0.63 16.51
CA LEU A 100 8.81 1.79 17.27
C LEU A 100 8.05 1.35 18.53
N ALA A 101 8.27 2.08 19.62
CA ALA A 101 7.40 2.05 20.78
C ALA A 101 6.04 2.67 20.46
N GLU A 102 5.00 2.33 21.22
CA GLU A 102 3.62 2.76 20.97
C GLU A 102 3.48 4.28 20.87
N ALA A 103 4.03 5.02 21.84
CA ALA A 103 3.93 6.48 21.86
C ALA A 103 4.56 7.13 20.61
N GLU A 104 5.72 6.64 20.17
CA GLU A 104 6.39 7.16 18.98
C GLU A 104 5.63 6.78 17.70
N ALA A 105 5.17 5.53 17.61
CA ALA A 105 4.35 5.08 16.49
C ALA A 105 3.07 5.90 16.36
N LEU A 106 2.37 6.16 17.48
CA LEU A 106 1.17 6.98 17.53
C LEU A 106 1.44 8.42 17.09
N ALA A 107 2.53 9.02 17.57
CA ALA A 107 2.91 10.37 17.19
C ALA A 107 3.17 10.49 15.69
N ARG A 108 3.92 9.55 15.10
CA ARG A 108 4.18 9.51 13.65
C ARG A 108 2.91 9.26 12.84
N MET A 109 2.07 8.32 13.24
CA MET A 109 0.80 8.04 12.58
C MET A 109 -0.12 9.27 12.56
N ARG A 110 -0.25 9.97 13.68
CA ARG A 110 -1.08 11.19 13.77
C ARG A 110 -0.53 12.33 12.91
N ARG A 111 0.79 12.54 12.97
CA ARG A 111 1.45 13.56 12.13
C ARG A 111 1.28 13.25 10.64
N ALA A 112 1.52 12.01 10.24
CA ALA A 112 1.37 11.57 8.86
C ALA A 112 -0.07 11.71 8.36
N ARG A 113 -1.03 11.29 9.20
CA ARG A 113 -2.45 11.41 8.92
C ARG A 113 -2.86 12.86 8.68
N ALA A 114 -2.45 13.78 9.54
CA ALA A 114 -2.80 15.19 9.41
C ALA A 114 -2.32 15.77 8.06
N VAL A 115 -1.08 15.47 7.66
CA VAL A 115 -0.53 15.94 6.37
C VAL A 115 -1.26 15.34 5.18
N VAL A 116 -1.54 14.04 5.20
CA VAL A 116 -2.22 13.36 4.08
C VAL A 116 -3.66 13.85 3.97
N GLU A 117 -4.41 13.90 5.08
CA GLU A 117 -5.82 14.33 5.09
C GLU A 117 -5.98 15.80 4.67
N ASP A 118 -5.04 16.68 5.05
CA ASP A 118 -5.00 18.08 4.57
C ASP A 118 -4.80 18.11 3.04
N ALA A 119 -3.83 17.36 2.52
CA ALA A 119 -3.55 17.30 1.10
C ALA A 119 -4.74 16.80 0.28
N ILE A 120 -5.41 15.73 0.72
CA ILE A 120 -6.53 15.11 -0.01
C ILE A 120 -7.90 15.74 0.30
N GLY A 121 -8.02 16.53 1.38
CA GLY A 121 -9.24 17.22 1.79
C GLY A 121 -10.34 16.29 2.35
N ARG A 122 -9.98 15.10 2.83
CA ARG A 122 -10.91 14.10 3.40
C ARG A 122 -10.17 13.10 4.29
N PRO A 123 -10.88 12.29 5.12
CA PRO A 123 -10.26 11.23 5.90
C PRO A 123 -9.53 10.21 5.01
N ALA A 124 -8.36 9.77 5.46
CA ALA A 124 -7.63 8.65 4.84
C ALA A 124 -8.37 7.33 5.07
N ALA A 125 -8.34 6.44 4.09
CA ALA A 125 -8.98 5.13 4.15
C ALA A 125 -8.38 4.21 5.22
N GLY A 126 -7.10 4.40 5.55
CA GLY A 126 -6.41 3.58 6.53
C GLY A 126 -4.92 3.86 6.60
N PHE A 127 -4.20 2.92 7.22
CA PHE A 127 -2.76 2.96 7.40
C PHE A 127 -2.12 1.65 6.94
N ILE A 128 -1.05 1.75 6.16
CA ILE A 128 -0.21 0.61 5.78
C ILE A 128 1.24 0.98 6.09
N ALA A 129 1.88 0.22 6.99
CA ALA A 129 3.26 0.50 7.35
C ALA A 129 4.22 0.23 6.17
N PRO A 130 5.28 1.04 6.00
CA PRO A 130 6.36 0.75 5.08
C PRO A 130 6.88 -0.68 5.24
N ALA A 131 7.16 -1.35 4.13
CA ALA A 131 7.52 -2.77 4.06
C ALA A 131 6.54 -3.73 4.77
N TRP A 132 5.31 -3.29 5.10
CA TRP A 132 4.30 -4.04 5.88
C TRP A 132 4.76 -4.46 7.28
N LEU A 133 5.77 -3.79 7.85
CA LEU A 133 6.37 -4.15 9.12
C LEU A 133 5.81 -3.30 10.27
N TYR A 134 5.33 -3.98 11.28
CA TYR A 134 4.79 -3.38 12.50
C TYR A 134 5.46 -3.97 13.72
N SER A 135 5.92 -3.12 14.65
CA SER A 135 6.22 -3.53 16.01
C SER A 135 4.95 -3.80 16.81
N GLY A 136 5.08 -4.42 17.97
CA GLY A 136 3.96 -4.53 18.92
C GLY A 136 3.40 -3.16 19.32
N GLY A 137 4.28 -2.16 19.50
CA GLY A 137 3.88 -0.78 19.78
C GLY A 137 3.13 -0.13 18.61
N ALA A 138 3.57 -0.36 17.36
CA ALA A 138 2.86 0.13 16.20
C ALA A 138 1.48 -0.50 16.03
N HIS A 139 1.33 -1.80 16.33
CA HIS A 139 0.02 -2.45 16.34
C HIS A 139 -0.92 -1.85 17.40
N ALA A 140 -0.44 -1.61 18.62
CA ALA A 140 -1.22 -0.98 19.68
C ALA A 140 -1.66 0.44 19.31
N ALA A 141 -0.76 1.21 18.69
CA ALA A 141 -1.03 2.59 18.27
C ALA A 141 -2.12 2.72 17.21
N LEU A 142 -2.33 1.72 16.34
CA LEU A 142 -3.28 1.80 15.22
C LEU A 142 -4.72 2.09 15.65
N ALA A 143 -5.22 1.40 16.68
CA ALA A 143 -6.57 1.61 17.19
C ALA A 143 -6.74 3.02 17.76
N THR A 144 -5.74 3.47 18.55
CA THR A 144 -5.72 4.82 19.15
C THR A 144 -5.55 5.92 18.09
N ALA A 145 -4.84 5.64 16.99
CA ALA A 145 -4.71 6.55 15.86
C ALA A 145 -6.02 6.72 15.08
N GLY A 146 -6.99 5.81 15.24
CA GLY A 146 -8.33 5.91 14.66
C GLY A 146 -8.39 5.66 13.16
N PHE A 147 -7.48 4.84 12.62
CA PHE A 147 -7.57 4.40 11.22
C PHE A 147 -8.66 3.33 11.06
N ALA A 148 -9.45 3.44 9.99
CA ALA A 148 -10.51 2.48 9.69
C ALA A 148 -9.93 1.12 9.28
N LEU A 149 -8.91 1.13 8.44
CA LEU A 149 -8.28 -0.07 7.88
C LEU A 149 -6.78 -0.08 8.11
N ALA A 150 -6.22 -1.26 8.27
CA ALA A 150 -4.78 -1.51 8.24
C ALA A 150 -4.47 -2.78 7.44
N GLU A 151 -3.25 -2.84 6.89
CA GLU A 151 -2.79 -3.98 6.11
C GLU A 151 -1.36 -4.36 6.50
N ASP A 152 -1.11 -5.66 6.64
CA ASP A 152 0.22 -6.26 6.61
C ASP A 152 0.37 -7.18 5.39
N HIS A 153 1.51 -7.83 5.26
CA HIS A 153 1.79 -8.69 4.10
C HIS A 153 0.76 -9.83 3.93
N PHE A 154 0.08 -10.25 5.00
CA PHE A 154 -0.80 -11.43 4.99
C PHE A 154 -2.27 -11.15 5.26
N ARG A 155 -2.64 -9.94 5.72
CA ARG A 155 -4.03 -9.63 6.07
C ARG A 155 -4.36 -8.14 5.91
N VAL A 156 -5.66 -7.87 5.74
CA VAL A 156 -6.28 -6.57 5.97
C VAL A 156 -7.19 -6.71 7.17
N TRP A 157 -7.14 -5.74 8.09
CA TRP A 157 -7.98 -5.78 9.29
C TRP A 157 -8.49 -4.39 9.68
N ARG A 158 -9.49 -4.36 10.54
CA ARG A 158 -9.99 -3.16 11.18
C ARG A 158 -9.31 -2.99 12.54
N PRO A 159 -8.52 -1.93 12.76
CA PRO A 159 -7.77 -1.75 14.00
C PRO A 159 -8.66 -1.62 15.26
N ALA A 160 -9.87 -1.06 15.12
CA ALA A 160 -10.75 -0.77 16.24
C ALA A 160 -11.20 -2.02 17.02
N ASP A 161 -11.35 -3.17 16.35
CA ASP A 161 -11.82 -4.42 16.95
C ASP A 161 -10.97 -5.64 16.57
N GLY A 162 -9.93 -5.44 15.77
CA GLY A 162 -9.05 -6.50 15.29
C GLY A 162 -9.68 -7.43 14.25
N ALA A 163 -10.88 -7.14 13.74
CA ALA A 163 -11.57 -7.97 12.76
C ALA A 163 -10.77 -8.09 11.46
N VAL A 164 -10.44 -9.33 11.07
CA VAL A 164 -9.72 -9.60 9.83
C VAL A 164 -10.70 -9.66 8.68
N LEU A 165 -10.54 -8.75 7.72
CA LEU A 165 -11.41 -8.56 6.56
C LEU A 165 -10.93 -9.36 5.34
N ALA A 166 -9.63 -9.52 5.17
CA ALA A 166 -9.04 -10.35 4.13
C ALA A 166 -7.78 -11.06 4.61
N ARG A 167 -7.51 -12.25 4.07
CA ARG A 167 -6.31 -13.06 4.33
C ARG A 167 -5.65 -13.44 3.01
N GLY A 168 -4.35 -13.64 3.04
CA GLY A 168 -3.52 -14.05 1.92
C GLY A 168 -2.36 -13.07 1.70
N PRO A 169 -1.28 -13.51 1.04
CA PRO A 169 -0.13 -12.64 0.79
C PRO A 169 -0.48 -11.52 -0.19
N VAL A 170 0.18 -10.38 -0.03
CA VAL A 170 0.23 -9.36 -1.08
C VAL A 170 1.27 -9.77 -2.12
N ILE A 171 0.94 -9.60 -3.40
CA ILE A 171 1.86 -9.82 -4.52
C ILE A 171 2.54 -8.50 -4.83
N THR A 172 3.85 -8.49 -4.81
CA THR A 172 4.65 -7.29 -5.07
C THR A 172 5.93 -7.65 -5.82
N TRP A 173 6.57 -6.66 -6.44
CA TRP A 173 7.80 -6.81 -7.20
C TRP A 173 8.95 -6.07 -6.53
N ALA A 174 10.16 -6.41 -6.92
CA ALA A 174 11.38 -5.78 -6.43
C ALA A 174 12.28 -5.39 -7.59
N SER A 175 12.48 -4.09 -7.78
CA SER A 175 13.29 -3.52 -8.88
C SER A 175 14.77 -3.33 -8.54
N ARG A 176 15.14 -3.26 -7.23
CA ARG A 176 16.43 -2.75 -6.74
C ARG A 176 17.67 -3.60 -7.05
N SER A 177 17.53 -4.90 -7.31
CA SER A 177 18.66 -5.75 -7.68
C SER A 177 18.24 -6.88 -8.61
N PRO A 178 19.16 -7.37 -9.48
CA PRO A 178 18.83 -8.44 -10.42
C PRO A 178 18.31 -9.72 -9.77
N TRP A 179 18.86 -10.09 -8.59
CA TRP A 179 18.42 -11.27 -7.85
C TRP A 179 17.00 -11.08 -7.29
N ARG A 180 16.75 -9.97 -6.62
CA ARG A 180 15.42 -9.65 -6.06
C ARG A 180 14.37 -9.53 -7.17
N ARG A 181 14.73 -8.95 -8.31
CA ARG A 181 13.87 -8.89 -9.49
C ARG A 181 13.50 -10.29 -9.99
N ARG A 182 14.48 -11.19 -10.18
CA ARG A 182 14.22 -12.54 -10.64
C ARG A 182 13.34 -13.34 -9.64
N SER A 183 13.62 -13.23 -8.34
CA SER A 183 12.83 -13.90 -7.32
C SER A 183 11.40 -13.38 -7.27
N SER A 184 11.16 -12.07 -7.36
CA SER A 184 9.82 -11.51 -7.38
C SER A 184 9.03 -11.91 -8.62
N LEU A 185 9.67 -12.00 -9.80
CA LEU A 185 9.05 -12.52 -11.02
C LEU A 185 8.60 -13.98 -10.86
N ALA A 186 9.45 -14.84 -10.26
CA ALA A 186 9.11 -16.22 -10.00
C ALA A 186 7.95 -16.37 -8.99
N VAL A 187 7.97 -15.57 -7.92
CA VAL A 187 6.89 -15.52 -6.92
C VAL A 187 5.58 -15.05 -7.56
N ALA A 188 5.59 -14.00 -8.37
CA ALA A 188 4.41 -13.52 -9.08
C ALA A 188 3.86 -14.56 -10.06
N ALA A 189 4.73 -15.30 -10.77
CA ALA A 189 4.32 -16.39 -11.65
C ALA A 189 3.63 -17.52 -10.89
N LEU A 190 4.18 -17.93 -9.74
CA LEU A 190 3.58 -18.94 -8.87
C LEU A 190 2.24 -18.46 -8.28
N ALA A 191 2.18 -17.20 -7.85
CA ALA A 191 0.98 -16.59 -7.26
C ALA A 191 -0.22 -16.63 -8.22
N ARG A 192 -0.02 -16.46 -9.52
CA ARG A 192 -1.07 -16.58 -10.54
C ARG A 192 -1.80 -17.92 -10.49
N THR A 193 -1.09 -18.97 -10.11
CA THR A 193 -1.67 -20.33 -10.00
C THR A 193 -2.23 -20.58 -8.60
N VAL A 194 -1.39 -20.39 -7.56
CA VAL A 194 -1.77 -20.81 -6.20
C VAL A 194 -2.80 -19.90 -5.55
N LEU A 195 -2.81 -18.61 -5.91
CA LEU A 195 -3.77 -17.65 -5.35
C LEU A 195 -5.08 -17.58 -6.15
N ASN A 196 -5.20 -18.34 -7.23
CA ASN A 196 -6.44 -18.36 -8.01
C ASN A 196 -7.64 -18.84 -7.18
N GLY A 197 -7.44 -19.70 -6.18
CA GLY A 197 -8.47 -20.14 -5.23
C GLY A 197 -8.86 -19.10 -4.16
N GLN A 198 -8.02 -18.11 -3.89
CA GLN A 198 -8.23 -17.12 -2.84
C GLN A 198 -9.44 -16.24 -3.13
N ARG A 199 -10.16 -15.84 -2.06
CA ARG A 199 -11.32 -14.97 -2.17
C ARG A 199 -10.92 -13.53 -2.51
N THR A 200 -9.95 -12.99 -1.80
CA THR A 200 -9.37 -11.67 -2.04
C THR A 200 -7.90 -11.84 -2.39
N VAL A 201 -7.49 -11.26 -3.50
CA VAL A 201 -6.07 -11.15 -3.88
C VAL A 201 -5.67 -9.69 -3.89
N ARG A 202 -4.43 -9.42 -3.48
CA ARG A 202 -3.89 -8.07 -3.35
C ARG A 202 -2.62 -7.94 -4.17
N VAL A 203 -2.53 -6.87 -4.95
CA VAL A 203 -1.39 -6.55 -5.82
C VAL A 203 -0.89 -5.17 -5.47
N ALA A 204 0.39 -5.05 -5.15
CA ALA A 204 1.05 -3.80 -4.80
C ALA A 204 2.17 -3.49 -5.80
N VAL A 205 2.11 -2.31 -6.40
CA VAL A 205 3.13 -1.82 -7.35
C VAL A 205 3.85 -0.60 -6.77
N HIS A 206 5.11 -0.41 -7.16
CA HIS A 206 5.96 0.65 -6.65
C HIS A 206 6.52 1.51 -7.79
N PRO A 207 6.88 2.78 -7.55
CA PRO A 207 7.48 3.65 -8.57
C PRO A 207 8.69 3.05 -9.27
N GLY A 208 9.52 2.28 -8.55
CA GLY A 208 10.67 1.60 -9.12
C GLY A 208 10.35 0.55 -10.18
N ASP A 209 9.13 0.04 -10.21
CA ASP A 209 8.72 -0.99 -11.18
C ASP A 209 8.62 -0.41 -12.60
N THR A 210 8.39 0.91 -12.72
CA THR A 210 8.31 1.60 -14.02
C THR A 210 9.61 1.61 -14.80
N SER A 211 10.75 1.47 -14.12
CA SER A 211 12.08 1.45 -14.76
C SER A 211 12.43 0.10 -15.43
N GLU A 212 11.61 -0.92 -15.22
CA GLU A 212 11.90 -2.30 -15.63
C GLU A 212 10.73 -2.89 -16.45
N PRO A 213 10.80 -2.87 -17.78
CA PRO A 213 9.71 -3.35 -18.63
C PRO A 213 9.26 -4.79 -18.33
N VAL A 214 10.19 -5.65 -17.87
CA VAL A 214 9.88 -7.03 -17.50
C VAL A 214 9.00 -7.10 -16.25
N LEU A 215 9.12 -6.14 -15.32
CA LEU A 215 8.25 -6.05 -14.15
C LEU A 215 6.86 -5.59 -14.57
N LEU A 216 6.73 -4.57 -15.40
CA LEU A 216 5.45 -4.11 -15.93
C LEU A 216 4.71 -5.24 -16.66
N ALA A 217 5.39 -5.98 -17.54
CA ALA A 217 4.78 -7.13 -18.20
C ALA A 217 4.33 -8.22 -17.23
N SER A 218 5.08 -8.44 -16.14
CA SER A 218 4.70 -9.40 -15.09
C SER A 218 3.51 -8.89 -14.25
N ILE A 219 3.43 -7.59 -13.97
CA ILE A 219 2.29 -6.93 -13.32
C ILE A 219 1.03 -7.15 -14.15
N ASP A 220 1.10 -6.84 -15.46
CA ASP A 220 -0.02 -7.01 -16.39
C ASP A 220 -0.52 -8.45 -16.42
N ALA A 221 0.40 -9.39 -16.65
CA ALA A 221 0.07 -10.81 -16.69
C ALA A 221 -0.57 -11.29 -15.37
N THR A 222 -0.12 -10.75 -14.24
CA THR A 222 -0.62 -11.13 -12.91
C THR A 222 -2.00 -10.55 -12.66
N ILE A 223 -2.20 -9.27 -12.93
CA ILE A 223 -3.50 -8.61 -12.77
C ILE A 223 -4.53 -9.25 -13.70
N LEU A 224 -4.22 -9.41 -14.99
CA LEU A 224 -5.14 -10.02 -15.96
C LEU A 224 -5.51 -11.46 -15.61
N ALA A 225 -4.55 -12.25 -15.13
CA ALA A 225 -4.82 -13.63 -14.70
C ALA A 225 -5.73 -13.68 -13.46
N LEU A 226 -5.45 -12.85 -12.46
CA LEU A 226 -6.15 -12.85 -11.19
C LEU A 226 -7.47 -12.05 -11.22
N ALA A 227 -7.67 -11.16 -12.16
CA ALA A 227 -8.95 -10.48 -12.39
C ALA A 227 -10.02 -11.44 -12.94
N LYS A 228 -9.64 -12.54 -13.59
CA LYS A 228 -10.59 -13.51 -14.11
C LYS A 228 -11.48 -14.08 -12.99
N GLY A 229 -12.78 -13.81 -13.08
CA GLY A 229 -13.77 -14.25 -12.08
C GLY A 229 -13.69 -13.50 -10.74
N ARG A 230 -13.05 -12.33 -10.71
CA ARG A 230 -13.04 -11.39 -9.59
C ARG A 230 -13.57 -10.03 -10.01
N HIS A 231 -14.17 -9.37 -9.06
CA HIS A 231 -14.47 -7.95 -9.16
C HIS A 231 -13.22 -7.16 -8.79
N VAL A 232 -12.84 -6.20 -9.63
CA VAL A 232 -11.84 -5.18 -9.26
C VAL A 232 -12.49 -4.26 -8.23
N GLY A 233 -12.10 -4.42 -6.98
CA GLY A 233 -12.73 -3.79 -5.83
C GLY A 233 -11.90 -2.69 -5.21
N ARG A 234 -12.47 -2.10 -4.17
CA ARG A 234 -11.82 -1.17 -3.24
C ARG A 234 -11.63 -1.85 -1.89
N TYR A 235 -10.74 -1.31 -1.06
CA TYR A 235 -10.59 -1.78 0.32
C TYR A 235 -11.88 -1.61 1.13
N ALA A 236 -12.64 -0.54 0.89
CA ALA A 236 -13.97 -0.32 1.49
C ALA A 236 -14.97 -1.45 1.18
N ASP A 237 -14.84 -2.15 0.04
CA ASP A 237 -15.72 -3.27 -0.32
C ASP A 237 -15.52 -4.49 0.60
N LEU A 238 -14.39 -4.57 1.31
CA LEU A 238 -14.14 -5.62 2.30
C LEU A 238 -15.07 -5.51 3.51
N GLU A 239 -15.39 -4.29 3.95
CA GLU A 239 -16.32 -4.06 5.06
C GLU A 239 -17.77 -4.38 4.65
N ALA A 240 -18.16 -3.97 3.45
CA ALA A 240 -19.49 -4.26 2.91
C ALA A 240 -19.75 -5.77 2.73
N ALA A 241 -18.67 -6.55 2.62
CA ALA A 241 -18.71 -7.99 2.48
C ALA A 241 -18.79 -8.77 3.81
N MET A 242 -18.71 -8.11 4.97
CA MET A 242 -18.87 -8.77 6.28
C MET A 242 -20.36 -8.95 6.60
N PRO A 243 -20.78 -10.11 7.14
CA PRO A 243 -22.14 -10.23 7.68
C PRO A 243 -22.32 -9.18 8.78
N ARG A 244 -23.38 -8.39 8.70
CA ARG A 244 -23.76 -7.51 9.81
C ARG A 244 -24.04 -8.40 11.02
N SER A 245 -23.28 -8.24 12.10
CA SER A 245 -23.61 -8.83 13.39
C SER A 245 -25.00 -8.30 13.77
N GLN A 246 -25.94 -9.24 13.89
CA GLN A 246 -27.26 -8.95 14.45
C GLN A 246 -27.15 -8.74 15.93
#